data_833264d399d6707fe4f977f61a234884
#
_entry.id   833264d399d6707fe4f977f61a234884
#
_cell.length_a   1.000
_cell.length_b   1.000
_cell.length_c   1.000
_cell.angle_alpha   90.00
_cell.angle_beta   90.00
_cell.angle_gamma   90.00
#
_symmetry.space_group_name_H-M   'P 1'
#
loop_
_entity.id
_entity.type
_entity.pdbx_description
1 polymer ?
#
loop_
_entity_poly.entity_id
_entity_poly.type
_entity_poly.pdbx_seq_one_letter_code
_entity_poly.pdbx_strand_id
1 'polypeptide(L)'
;MIAADRQVRATRAPRDIRPTPIVPVSVATAAMGGRLVVHLAAASEERRARHDAERVLSRIIRWADRLSRHLDTSELSALNADPRAAVTVGPTLGAVLCAGLDAGQESVGLVDIALLDARLAAEGLADGPPAGTAPREWSIARGPRRTAVVHRAPGVRFDLGGVAKGWLADRGLDLLSAWPSAVIDADGDLAVRCAPGQLWAVALDDPRTDGAALAVLHLAAPRDGQAVRWGVATSGTSVHRWRHGDLVHHHLIDPRTSAPAITDVVQATVVCGSALRSEALAKTAVIAGSVDGMALLERAGVQGAVILTERGETLALPQTLALLAA
;
A
#
# COMPACT_ATOMS: atom_id res chain seq x y z
N MET A 1 46.33 -52.09 21.94
CA MET A 1 46.58 -50.93 21.12
C MET A 1 45.65 -51.05 19.91
N ILE A 2 44.45 -50.49 20.05
CA ILE A 2 43.36 -50.60 19.08
C ILE A 2 43.08 -49.20 18.61
N ALA A 3 43.39 -48.88 17.32
CA ALA A 3 43.05 -47.67 16.67
C ALA A 3 41.59 -47.73 16.19
N ALA A 4 40.73 -46.86 16.72
CA ALA A 4 39.36 -46.70 16.29
C ALA A 4 39.30 -45.70 15.14
N ASP A 5 39.01 -46.21 13.97
CA ASP A 5 38.76 -45.46 12.75
C ASP A 5 37.36 -44.79 12.83
N ARG A 6 37.30 -43.48 13.10
CA ARG A 6 36.09 -42.67 13.08
C ARG A 6 35.90 -42.13 11.65
N GLN A 7 35.14 -42.87 10.83
CA GLN A 7 34.61 -42.33 9.60
C GLN A 7 33.66 -41.16 9.93
N VAL A 8 34.12 -39.93 9.63
CA VAL A 8 33.29 -38.72 9.61
C VAL A 8 32.34 -38.87 8.42
N ARG A 9 31.07 -39.18 8.69
CA ARG A 9 30.01 -39.07 7.67
C ARG A 9 29.94 -37.61 7.25
N ALA A 10 30.31 -37.32 5.98
CA ALA A 10 30.05 -36.04 5.33
C ALA A 10 28.55 -35.81 5.35
N THR A 11 28.11 -34.86 6.18
CA THR A 11 26.75 -34.32 6.11
C THR A 11 26.63 -33.62 4.77
N ARG A 12 25.73 -34.17 3.92
CA ARG A 12 25.38 -33.58 2.62
C ARG A 12 24.93 -32.15 2.87
N ALA A 13 25.62 -31.16 2.31
CA ALA A 13 25.19 -29.77 2.33
C ALA A 13 23.72 -29.67 1.87
N PRO A 14 22.88 -28.84 2.52
CA PRO A 14 21.51 -28.67 2.08
C PRO A 14 21.54 -28.24 0.61
N ARG A 15 20.79 -28.97 -0.23
CA ARG A 15 20.58 -28.57 -1.64
C ARG A 15 19.96 -27.19 -1.59
N ASP A 16 20.69 -26.22 -2.11
CA ASP A 16 20.23 -24.87 -2.36
C ASP A 16 19.17 -24.96 -3.48
N ILE A 17 17.93 -25.27 -3.07
CA ILE A 17 16.83 -25.42 -4.02
C ILE A 17 16.16 -24.06 -4.07
N ARG A 18 16.49 -23.29 -5.10
CA ARG A 18 15.89 -21.98 -5.36
C ARG A 18 14.35 -22.07 -5.35
N PRO A 19 13.65 -21.05 -4.83
CA PRO A 19 12.18 -20.99 -4.88
C PRO A 19 11.69 -21.12 -6.33
N THR A 20 10.53 -21.78 -6.52
CA THR A 20 9.95 -21.96 -7.85
C THR A 20 9.11 -20.74 -8.21
N PRO A 21 9.36 -20.08 -9.34
CA PRO A 21 8.51 -19.00 -9.85
C PRO A 21 7.08 -19.50 -10.09
N ILE A 22 6.10 -18.60 -9.81
CA ILE A 22 4.68 -18.88 -10.02
C ILE A 22 4.26 -18.37 -11.40
N VAL A 23 3.57 -19.20 -12.18
CA VAL A 23 2.83 -18.76 -13.37
C VAL A 23 1.36 -18.64 -12.95
N PRO A 24 0.80 -17.44 -12.79
CA PRO A 24 -0.53 -17.27 -12.24
C PRO A 24 -1.63 -17.32 -13.30
N VAL A 25 -2.83 -17.72 -12.88
CA VAL A 25 -4.07 -17.29 -13.53
C VAL A 25 -4.38 -15.86 -13.07
N SER A 26 -4.52 -14.94 -14.04
CA SER A 26 -4.72 -13.52 -13.75
C SER A 26 -6.06 -13.03 -14.30
N VAL A 27 -6.82 -12.30 -13.49
CA VAL A 27 -8.06 -11.62 -13.89
C VAL A 27 -7.95 -10.16 -13.52
N ALA A 28 -8.23 -9.27 -14.47
CA ALA A 28 -8.08 -7.83 -14.28
C ALA A 28 -9.38 -7.08 -14.62
N THR A 29 -9.57 -5.92 -13.99
CA THR A 29 -10.63 -4.97 -14.30
C THR A 29 -10.13 -3.54 -14.06
N ALA A 30 -10.79 -2.56 -14.68
CA ALA A 30 -10.58 -1.16 -14.35
C ALA A 30 -11.37 -0.82 -13.07
N ALA A 31 -10.72 -0.19 -12.09
CA ALA A 31 -11.34 0.30 -10.88
C ALA A 31 -10.47 1.38 -10.23
N MET A 32 -11.09 2.26 -9.44
CA MET A 32 -10.36 3.28 -8.62
C MET A 32 -9.46 4.22 -9.44
N GLY A 33 -9.79 4.46 -10.69
CA GLY A 33 -8.98 5.28 -11.60
C GLY A 33 -7.78 4.59 -12.22
N GLY A 34 -7.56 3.30 -11.93
CA GLY A 34 -6.45 2.49 -12.41
C GLY A 34 -6.85 1.04 -12.69
N ARG A 35 -5.94 0.11 -12.48
CA ARG A 35 -6.11 -1.31 -12.76
C ARG A 35 -6.14 -2.12 -11.47
N LEU A 36 -7.15 -2.96 -11.31
CA LEU A 36 -7.26 -3.94 -10.22
C LEU A 36 -7.08 -5.34 -10.79
N VAL A 37 -6.14 -6.12 -10.23
CA VAL A 37 -5.83 -7.48 -10.71
C VAL A 37 -5.81 -8.47 -9.55
N VAL A 38 -6.30 -9.67 -9.82
CA VAL A 38 -6.14 -10.84 -8.95
C VAL A 38 -5.28 -11.85 -9.67
N HIS A 39 -4.19 -12.29 -9.03
CA HIS A 39 -3.34 -13.37 -9.52
C HIS A 39 -3.42 -14.56 -8.55
N LEU A 40 -3.67 -15.75 -9.08
CA LEU A 40 -3.78 -16.99 -8.32
C LEU A 40 -2.81 -18.04 -8.85
N ALA A 41 -2.02 -18.65 -7.97
CA ALA A 41 -1.24 -19.83 -8.33
C ALA A 41 -2.17 -21.04 -8.45
N ALA A 42 -2.56 -21.38 -9.67
CA ALA A 42 -3.61 -22.37 -9.96
C ALA A 42 -3.14 -23.37 -11.01
N ALA A 43 -2.19 -24.23 -10.67
CA ALA A 43 -1.55 -25.17 -11.60
C ALA A 43 -2.53 -26.07 -12.39
N SER A 44 -3.70 -26.40 -11.84
CA SER A 44 -4.70 -27.29 -12.50
C SER A 44 -6.16 -26.85 -12.32
N GLU A 45 -6.42 -25.76 -11.60
CA GLU A 45 -7.76 -25.29 -11.21
C GLU A 45 -8.16 -23.98 -11.91
N GLU A 46 -7.78 -23.76 -13.17
CA GLU A 46 -7.93 -22.47 -13.86
C GLU A 46 -9.37 -21.94 -13.83
N ARG A 47 -10.38 -22.78 -14.08
CA ARG A 47 -11.78 -22.34 -14.06
C ARG A 47 -12.21 -21.84 -12.69
N ARG A 48 -11.84 -22.56 -11.64
CA ARG A 48 -12.10 -22.18 -10.25
C ARG A 48 -11.37 -20.89 -9.88
N ALA A 49 -10.11 -20.77 -10.30
CA ALA A 49 -9.30 -19.57 -10.06
C ALA A 49 -9.94 -18.33 -10.70
N ARG A 50 -10.37 -18.41 -11.96
CA ARG A 50 -11.08 -17.32 -12.63
C ARG A 50 -12.36 -16.93 -11.89
N HIS A 51 -13.19 -17.89 -11.53
CA HIS A 51 -14.44 -17.64 -10.81
C HIS A 51 -14.19 -16.97 -9.45
N ASP A 52 -13.23 -17.48 -8.67
CA ASP A 52 -12.90 -16.90 -7.35
C ASP A 52 -12.30 -15.51 -7.50
N ALA A 53 -11.44 -15.27 -8.49
CA ALA A 53 -10.86 -13.95 -8.78
C ALA A 53 -11.95 -12.93 -9.15
N GLU A 54 -12.88 -13.27 -10.07
CA GLU A 54 -14.00 -12.40 -10.47
C GLU A 54 -14.91 -12.04 -9.28
N ARG A 55 -15.18 -13.01 -8.42
CA ARG A 55 -15.97 -12.81 -7.20
C ARG A 55 -15.30 -11.84 -6.24
N VAL A 56 -13.97 -11.95 -6.06
CA VAL A 56 -13.17 -11.08 -5.21
C VAL A 56 -13.08 -9.67 -5.81
N LEU A 57 -12.80 -9.55 -7.12
CA LEU A 57 -12.81 -8.26 -7.83
C LEU A 57 -14.14 -7.53 -7.64
N SER A 58 -15.26 -8.23 -7.85
CA SER A 58 -16.60 -7.65 -7.65
C SER A 58 -16.83 -7.20 -6.21
N ARG A 59 -16.23 -7.85 -5.22
CA ARG A 59 -16.34 -7.45 -3.82
C ARG A 59 -15.50 -6.22 -3.52
N ILE A 60 -14.27 -6.17 -4.03
CA ILE A 60 -13.37 -5.01 -3.87
C ILE A 60 -13.99 -3.76 -4.51
N ILE A 61 -14.55 -3.87 -5.71
CA ILE A 61 -15.23 -2.74 -6.39
C ILE A 61 -16.35 -2.20 -5.50
N ARG A 62 -17.23 -3.06 -4.96
CA ARG A 62 -18.31 -2.59 -4.06
C ARG A 62 -17.80 -1.92 -2.79
N TRP A 63 -16.62 -2.30 -2.28
CA TRP A 63 -16.00 -1.59 -1.17
C TRP A 63 -15.40 -0.25 -1.62
N ALA A 64 -14.70 -0.23 -2.76
CA ALA A 64 -14.11 0.97 -3.34
C ALA A 64 -15.17 2.04 -3.63
N ASP A 65 -16.34 1.66 -4.16
CA ASP A 65 -17.44 2.58 -4.44
C ASP A 65 -17.92 3.29 -3.16
N ARG A 66 -17.92 2.60 -2.01
CA ARG A 66 -18.28 3.22 -0.72
C ARG A 66 -17.24 4.21 -0.20
N LEU A 67 -15.97 4.01 -0.58
CA LEU A 67 -14.81 4.75 -0.09
C LEU A 67 -14.37 5.87 -1.04
N SER A 68 -15.03 6.00 -2.20
CA SER A 68 -14.65 6.95 -3.24
C SER A 68 -15.13 8.36 -2.91
N ARG A 69 -14.22 9.35 -2.94
CA ARG A 69 -14.58 10.77 -2.87
C ARG A 69 -15.13 11.32 -4.21
N HIS A 70 -15.03 10.54 -5.29
CA HIS A 70 -15.44 10.91 -6.63
C HIS A 70 -16.88 10.46 -6.98
N LEU A 71 -17.52 9.68 -6.10
CA LEU A 71 -18.88 9.22 -6.25
C LEU A 71 -19.77 9.93 -5.23
N ASP A 72 -20.67 10.77 -5.67
CA ASP A 72 -21.61 11.51 -4.80
C ASP A 72 -22.47 10.57 -3.94
N THR A 73 -22.72 9.36 -4.44
CA THR A 73 -23.50 8.32 -3.76
C THR A 73 -22.69 7.48 -2.76
N SER A 74 -21.41 7.75 -2.63
CA SER A 74 -20.54 7.00 -1.73
C SER A 74 -20.81 7.34 -0.25
N GLU A 75 -20.48 6.40 0.63
CA GLU A 75 -20.57 6.60 2.07
C GLU A 75 -19.57 7.67 2.55
N LEU A 76 -18.39 7.75 1.93
CA LEU A 76 -17.40 8.79 2.21
C LEU A 76 -17.89 10.18 1.82
N SER A 77 -18.51 10.33 0.63
CA SER A 77 -19.07 11.62 0.19
C SER A 77 -20.23 12.04 1.09
N ALA A 78 -21.08 11.11 1.49
CA ALA A 78 -22.16 11.37 2.47
C ALA A 78 -21.60 11.83 3.83
N LEU A 79 -20.54 11.17 4.33
CA LEU A 79 -19.85 11.62 5.55
C LEU A 79 -19.29 13.03 5.38
N ASN A 80 -18.58 13.30 4.28
CA ASN A 80 -17.97 14.60 4.02
C ASN A 80 -18.97 15.76 3.84
N ALA A 81 -20.16 15.48 3.34
CA ALA A 81 -21.25 16.44 3.20
C ALA A 81 -22.07 16.66 4.48
N ASP A 82 -21.98 15.78 5.46
CA ASP A 82 -22.77 15.87 6.70
C ASP A 82 -22.22 16.98 7.60
N PRO A 83 -23.04 17.97 8.02
CA PRO A 83 -22.57 19.07 8.86
C PRO A 83 -22.41 18.70 10.34
N ARG A 84 -22.85 17.51 10.77
CA ARG A 84 -22.84 17.12 12.18
C ARG A 84 -21.42 16.81 12.67
N ALA A 85 -21.18 17.15 13.94
CA ALA A 85 -19.92 16.82 14.61
C ALA A 85 -19.78 15.33 14.96
N ALA A 86 -20.90 14.59 15.02
CA ALA A 86 -20.91 13.14 15.27
C ALA A 86 -21.77 12.44 14.22
N VAL A 87 -21.16 11.55 13.44
CA VAL A 87 -21.81 10.84 12.31
C VAL A 87 -21.57 9.35 12.44
N THR A 88 -22.64 8.56 12.37
CA THR A 88 -22.52 7.09 12.31
C THR A 88 -22.21 6.64 10.88
N VAL A 89 -21.17 5.82 10.74
CA VAL A 89 -20.73 5.23 9.47
C VAL A 89 -20.81 3.70 9.52
N GLY A 90 -20.92 3.09 8.35
CA GLY A 90 -20.96 1.64 8.22
C GLY A 90 -19.61 0.96 8.50
N PRO A 91 -19.61 -0.37 8.59
CA PRO A 91 -18.42 -1.11 9.01
C PRO A 91 -17.24 -0.99 8.05
N THR A 92 -17.47 -0.82 6.74
CA THR A 92 -16.41 -0.69 5.74
C THR A 92 -15.68 0.65 5.90
N LEU A 93 -16.43 1.76 5.88
CA LEU A 93 -15.86 3.09 6.05
C LEU A 93 -15.22 3.24 7.42
N GLY A 94 -15.90 2.78 8.49
CA GLY A 94 -15.35 2.80 9.84
C GLY A 94 -14.02 2.08 9.97
N ALA A 95 -13.86 0.91 9.32
CA ALA A 95 -12.61 0.15 9.34
C ALA A 95 -11.47 0.89 8.63
N VAL A 96 -11.75 1.55 7.50
CA VAL A 96 -10.73 2.32 6.77
C VAL A 96 -10.34 3.60 7.50
N LEU A 97 -11.31 4.27 8.15
CA LEU A 97 -11.02 5.43 8.99
C LEU A 97 -10.13 5.06 10.19
N CYS A 98 -10.40 3.92 10.87
CA CYS A 98 -9.49 3.41 11.90
C CYS A 98 -8.08 3.15 11.34
N ALA A 99 -8.00 2.49 10.17
CA ALA A 99 -6.71 2.25 9.52
C ALA A 99 -5.97 3.55 9.17
N GLY A 100 -6.70 4.61 8.80
CA GLY A 100 -6.14 5.94 8.59
C GLY A 100 -5.56 6.58 9.86
N LEU A 101 -6.21 6.38 11.01
CA LEU A 101 -5.66 6.81 12.31
C LEU A 101 -4.38 6.05 12.65
N ASP A 102 -4.37 4.74 12.49
CA ASP A 102 -3.20 3.90 12.76
C ASP A 102 -2.03 4.31 11.85
N ALA A 103 -2.30 4.55 10.56
CA ALA A 103 -1.31 5.04 9.60
C ALA A 103 -0.77 6.42 9.98
N GLY A 104 -1.64 7.31 10.47
CA GLY A 104 -1.24 8.62 10.99
C GLY A 104 -0.29 8.53 12.18
N GLN A 105 -0.56 7.62 13.12
CA GLN A 105 0.30 7.38 14.28
C GLN A 105 1.67 6.79 13.86
N GLU A 106 1.67 5.78 13.00
CA GLU A 106 2.90 5.12 12.55
C GLU A 106 3.78 6.05 11.70
N SER A 107 3.18 6.93 10.89
CA SER A 107 3.87 7.92 10.06
C SER A 107 4.30 9.18 10.81
N VAL A 108 4.13 9.23 12.12
CA VAL A 108 4.40 10.45 12.94
C VAL A 108 3.64 11.67 12.40
N GLY A 109 2.39 11.44 11.94
CA GLY A 109 1.50 12.49 11.42
C GLY A 109 1.72 12.87 9.96
N LEU A 110 2.64 12.22 9.22
CA LEU A 110 2.88 12.53 7.79
C LEU A 110 1.82 11.91 6.86
N VAL A 111 1.06 10.91 7.33
CA VAL A 111 -0.15 10.44 6.67
C VAL A 111 -1.35 10.94 7.48
N ASP A 112 -2.15 11.81 6.88
CA ASP A 112 -3.38 12.33 7.48
C ASP A 112 -4.52 12.23 6.47
N ILE A 113 -5.55 11.47 6.81
CA ILE A 113 -6.73 11.30 5.96
C ILE A 113 -7.74 12.45 6.08
N ALA A 114 -7.56 13.38 7.01
CA ALA A 114 -8.42 14.56 7.20
C ALA A 114 -7.94 15.78 6.36
N LEU A 115 -7.41 15.53 5.17
CA LEU A 115 -6.78 16.52 4.28
C LEU A 115 -7.56 16.76 2.97
N LEU A 116 -8.87 16.44 2.91
CA LEU A 116 -9.61 16.59 1.65
C LEU A 116 -9.58 18.02 1.13
N ASP A 117 -9.72 19.03 1.98
CA ASP A 117 -9.73 20.42 1.55
C ASP A 117 -8.39 20.86 0.97
N ALA A 118 -7.28 20.52 1.62
CA ALA A 118 -5.95 20.75 1.10
C ALA A 118 -5.70 20.03 -0.23
N ARG A 119 -6.25 18.83 -0.37
CA ARG A 119 -6.18 18.04 -1.60
C ARG A 119 -6.96 18.71 -2.74
N LEU A 120 -8.19 19.14 -2.49
CA LEU A 120 -9.03 19.83 -3.49
C LEU A 120 -8.41 21.17 -3.90
N ALA A 121 -7.82 21.91 -2.98
CA ALA A 121 -7.11 23.13 -3.27
C ALA A 121 -5.88 22.89 -4.16
N ALA A 122 -5.09 21.88 -3.85
CA ALA A 122 -3.96 21.48 -4.66
C ALA A 122 -4.39 21.06 -6.10
N GLU A 123 -5.57 20.47 -6.25
CA GLU A 123 -6.17 20.12 -7.53
C GLU A 123 -6.81 21.33 -8.25
N GLY A 124 -6.88 22.51 -7.63
CA GLY A 124 -7.55 23.70 -8.17
C GLY A 124 -9.09 23.58 -8.19
N LEU A 125 -9.65 22.68 -7.38
CA LEU A 125 -11.08 22.41 -7.30
C LEU A 125 -11.78 23.16 -6.15
N ALA A 126 -11.03 23.77 -5.26
CA ALA A 126 -11.52 24.58 -4.15
C ALA A 126 -10.46 25.57 -3.69
N ASP A 127 -10.87 26.61 -2.94
CA ASP A 127 -9.95 27.44 -2.19
C ASP A 127 -9.31 26.61 -1.09
N GLY A 128 -7.98 26.76 -0.92
CA GLY A 128 -7.23 26.03 0.09
C GLY A 128 -7.55 26.48 1.51
N PRO A 129 -7.36 25.60 2.50
CA PRO A 129 -7.37 26.05 3.89
C PRO A 129 -6.25 27.09 4.09
N PRO A 130 -6.46 28.14 4.88
CA PRO A 130 -5.41 29.08 5.21
C PRO A 130 -4.18 28.36 5.79
N ALA A 131 -2.97 28.76 5.41
CA ALA A 131 -1.75 28.20 5.97
C ALA A 131 -1.77 28.31 7.50
N GLY A 132 -1.48 27.21 8.19
CA GLY A 132 -1.49 27.16 9.67
C GLY A 132 -2.88 26.99 10.30
N THR A 133 -3.87 26.54 9.54
CA THR A 133 -5.20 26.25 10.11
C THR A 133 -5.16 25.18 11.20
N ALA A 134 -6.09 25.34 12.16
CA ALA A 134 -6.28 24.58 13.38
C ALA A 134 -6.15 23.05 13.23
N PRO A 135 -5.81 22.36 14.33
CA PRO A 135 -5.72 20.90 14.33
C PRO A 135 -6.99 20.28 13.74
N ARG A 136 -6.80 19.36 12.82
CA ARG A 136 -7.89 18.56 12.24
C ARG A 136 -8.33 17.50 13.24
N GLU A 137 -8.95 17.97 14.32
CA GLU A 137 -9.37 17.10 15.42
C GLU A 137 -10.51 16.21 14.97
N TRP A 138 -10.26 14.94 15.02
CA TRP A 138 -11.29 13.92 14.85
C TRP A 138 -10.93 12.65 15.59
N SER A 139 -11.94 11.85 15.88
CA SER A 139 -11.80 10.55 16.52
C SER A 139 -12.88 9.61 16.01
N ILE A 140 -12.70 8.31 16.26
CA ILE A 140 -13.65 7.29 15.89
C ILE A 140 -13.89 6.35 17.06
N ALA A 141 -15.16 6.06 17.34
CA ALA A 141 -15.59 5.15 18.39
C ALA A 141 -16.39 3.99 17.81
N ARG A 142 -16.35 2.82 18.46
CA ARG A 142 -17.20 1.70 18.05
C ARG A 142 -18.67 2.02 18.31
N GLY A 143 -19.49 1.83 17.29
CA GLY A 143 -20.95 1.91 17.36
C GLY A 143 -21.61 0.52 17.47
N PRO A 144 -22.94 0.47 17.59
CA PRO A 144 -23.70 -0.78 17.60
C PRO A 144 -23.63 -1.48 16.23
N ARG A 145 -23.86 -2.81 16.20
CA ARG A 145 -23.95 -3.60 14.95
C ARG A 145 -22.76 -3.46 14.01
N ARG A 146 -21.53 -3.34 14.56
CA ARG A 146 -20.27 -3.14 13.82
C ARG A 146 -20.17 -1.78 13.10
N THR A 147 -21.03 -0.81 13.35
CA THR A 147 -20.87 0.56 12.87
C THR A 147 -19.77 1.27 13.65
N ALA A 148 -19.41 2.47 13.20
CA ALA A 148 -18.54 3.36 13.94
C ALA A 148 -19.18 4.76 14.03
N VAL A 149 -18.83 5.53 15.05
CA VAL A 149 -19.22 6.93 15.19
C VAL A 149 -17.96 7.79 15.00
N VAL A 150 -17.99 8.63 13.98
CA VAL A 150 -16.93 9.60 13.71
C VAL A 150 -17.29 10.89 14.44
N HIS A 151 -16.41 11.34 15.33
CA HIS A 151 -16.47 12.64 15.97
C HIS A 151 -15.43 13.55 15.31
N ARG A 152 -15.82 14.74 14.88
CA ARG A 152 -14.94 15.67 14.19
C ARG A 152 -15.26 17.12 14.47
N ALA A 153 -14.25 17.97 14.44
CA ALA A 153 -14.43 19.43 14.44
C ALA A 153 -15.19 19.87 13.15
N PRO A 154 -15.90 21.00 13.19
CA PRO A 154 -16.56 21.55 12.01
C PRO A 154 -15.58 21.75 10.85
N GLY A 155 -15.99 21.37 9.64
CA GLY A 155 -15.17 21.51 8.43
C GLY A 155 -14.16 20.38 8.20
N VAL A 156 -13.95 19.45 9.12
CA VAL A 156 -13.06 18.29 8.87
C VAL A 156 -13.70 17.34 7.85
N ARG A 157 -13.01 17.15 6.74
CA ARG A 157 -13.39 16.25 5.62
C ARG A 157 -12.26 15.28 5.29
N PHE A 158 -12.61 14.08 4.84
CA PHE A 158 -11.71 12.96 4.69
C PHE A 158 -11.40 12.65 3.23
N ASP A 159 -10.13 12.35 2.95
CA ASP A 159 -9.63 11.72 1.72
C ASP A 159 -8.89 10.43 2.07
N LEU A 160 -9.30 9.31 1.52
CA LEU A 160 -8.75 7.99 1.80
C LEU A 160 -7.68 7.55 0.79
N GLY A 161 -7.27 8.43 -0.13
CA GLY A 161 -6.35 8.13 -1.25
C GLY A 161 -4.92 7.71 -0.85
N GLY A 162 -4.61 7.63 0.44
CA GLY A 162 -3.31 7.15 0.92
C GLY A 162 -3.38 5.92 1.81
N VAL A 163 -4.57 5.29 1.91
CA VAL A 163 -4.80 4.09 2.75
C VAL A 163 -5.82 3.12 2.15
N ALA A 164 -6.65 3.58 1.22
CA ALA A 164 -7.78 2.77 0.75
C ALA A 164 -7.35 1.63 -0.17
N LYS A 165 -6.40 1.85 -1.07
CA LYS A 165 -5.96 0.83 -2.03
C LYS A 165 -5.30 -0.35 -1.32
N GLY A 166 -4.34 -0.09 -0.44
CA GLY A 166 -3.70 -1.12 0.36
C GLY A 166 -4.67 -1.85 1.28
N TRP A 167 -5.63 -1.13 1.92
CA TRP A 167 -6.67 -1.76 2.72
C TRP A 167 -7.53 -2.70 1.88
N LEU A 168 -7.95 -2.28 0.68
CA LEU A 168 -8.75 -3.08 -0.24
C LEU A 168 -7.98 -4.31 -0.72
N ALA A 169 -6.68 -4.15 -1.04
CA ALA A 169 -5.81 -5.25 -1.42
C ALA A 169 -5.68 -6.29 -0.30
N ASP A 170 -5.43 -5.86 0.94
CA ASP A 170 -5.34 -6.75 2.10
C ASP A 170 -6.66 -7.49 2.37
N ARG A 171 -7.80 -6.78 2.33
CA ARG A 171 -9.12 -7.41 2.50
C ARG A 171 -9.49 -8.35 1.37
N GLY A 172 -9.10 -8.00 0.13
CA GLY A 172 -9.25 -8.89 -1.03
C GLY A 172 -8.46 -10.19 -0.86
N LEU A 173 -7.21 -10.09 -0.41
CA LEU A 173 -6.35 -11.24 -0.17
C LEU A 173 -6.92 -12.17 0.93
N ASP A 174 -7.56 -11.61 1.98
CA ASP A 174 -8.22 -12.40 3.02
C ASP A 174 -9.35 -13.27 2.46
N LEU A 175 -10.09 -12.79 1.44
CA LEU A 175 -11.14 -13.57 0.78
C LEU A 175 -10.61 -14.75 -0.04
N LEU A 176 -9.30 -14.74 -0.33
CA LEU A 176 -8.60 -15.79 -1.08
C LEU A 176 -7.86 -16.77 -0.16
N SER A 177 -8.31 -16.95 1.08
CA SER A 177 -7.63 -17.81 2.08
C SER A 177 -7.50 -19.28 1.65
N ALA A 178 -8.38 -19.76 0.77
CA ALA A 178 -8.31 -21.11 0.19
C ALA A 178 -7.18 -21.28 -0.86
N TRP A 179 -6.56 -20.17 -1.32
CA TRP A 179 -5.47 -20.18 -2.28
C TRP A 179 -4.15 -19.98 -1.55
N PRO A 180 -3.25 -20.99 -1.56
CA PRO A 180 -1.97 -20.91 -0.83
C PRO A 180 -1.07 -19.76 -1.31
N SER A 181 -1.12 -19.44 -2.62
CA SER A 181 -0.42 -18.31 -3.20
C SER A 181 -1.37 -17.46 -4.04
N ALA A 182 -1.44 -16.18 -3.72
CA ALA A 182 -2.31 -15.21 -4.34
C ALA A 182 -1.73 -13.79 -4.24
N VAL A 183 -2.07 -12.93 -5.22
CA VAL A 183 -1.79 -11.50 -5.18
C VAL A 183 -3.05 -10.73 -5.52
N ILE A 184 -3.31 -9.68 -4.77
CA ILE A 184 -4.20 -8.59 -5.15
C ILE A 184 -3.32 -7.40 -5.50
N ASP A 185 -3.43 -6.93 -6.73
CA ASP A 185 -2.79 -5.71 -7.22
C ASP A 185 -3.84 -4.63 -7.37
N ALA A 186 -3.79 -3.63 -6.51
CA ALA A 186 -4.67 -2.48 -6.52
C ALA A 186 -3.92 -1.27 -7.08
N ASP A 187 -3.64 -1.30 -8.38
CA ASP A 187 -2.93 -0.24 -9.10
C ASP A 187 -1.54 0.05 -8.52
N GLY A 188 -0.74 -1.01 -8.35
CA GLY A 188 0.61 -0.96 -7.81
C GLY A 188 0.73 -1.13 -6.29
N ASP A 189 -0.37 -1.12 -5.55
CA ASP A 189 -0.39 -1.48 -4.13
C ASP A 189 -0.77 -2.97 -4.00
N LEU A 190 0.22 -3.80 -3.63
CA LEU A 190 0.14 -5.25 -3.69
C LEU A 190 -0.05 -5.87 -2.31
N ALA A 191 -1.07 -6.71 -2.15
CA ALA A 191 -1.14 -7.68 -1.07
C ALA A 191 -0.80 -9.06 -1.61
N VAL A 192 0.21 -9.70 -1.06
CA VAL A 192 0.79 -10.96 -1.55
C VAL A 192 0.72 -12.03 -0.48
N ARG A 193 0.30 -13.22 -0.84
CA ARG A 193 0.52 -14.46 -0.09
C ARG A 193 1.36 -15.40 -0.94
N CYS A 194 2.43 -15.92 -0.34
CA CYS A 194 3.36 -16.84 -0.96
C CYS A 194 3.39 -18.15 -0.18
N ALA A 195 3.07 -19.26 -0.82
CA ALA A 195 3.15 -20.59 -0.22
C ALA A 195 4.60 -21.04 -0.04
N PRO A 196 4.88 -21.98 0.89
CA PRO A 196 6.22 -22.50 1.13
C PRO A 196 6.92 -22.96 -0.16
N GLY A 197 8.16 -22.52 -0.36
CA GLY A 197 8.98 -22.87 -1.52
C GLY A 197 8.58 -22.20 -2.83
N GLN A 198 7.65 -21.26 -2.82
CA GLN A 198 7.23 -20.47 -3.98
C GLN A 198 7.81 -19.05 -3.93
N LEU A 199 7.74 -18.37 -5.07
CA LEU A 199 8.27 -17.03 -5.27
C LEU A 199 7.33 -16.22 -6.18
N TRP A 200 7.01 -15.00 -5.76
CA TRP A 200 6.46 -13.95 -6.61
C TRP A 200 7.55 -12.95 -6.99
N ALA A 201 7.70 -12.70 -8.30
CA ALA A 201 8.57 -11.63 -8.80
C ALA A 201 7.74 -10.38 -9.03
N VAL A 202 8.14 -9.26 -8.44
CA VAL A 202 7.48 -7.96 -8.56
C VAL A 202 8.47 -6.96 -9.15
N ALA A 203 8.19 -6.49 -10.36
CA ALA A 203 8.98 -5.43 -10.97
C ALA A 203 8.66 -4.07 -10.33
N LEU A 204 9.69 -3.29 -10.07
CA LEU A 204 9.57 -1.90 -9.67
C LEU A 204 9.87 -1.04 -10.91
N ASP A 205 8.88 -0.31 -11.40
CA ASP A 205 9.04 0.53 -12.58
C ASP A 205 9.97 1.71 -12.30
N ASP A 206 10.80 2.07 -13.28
CA ASP A 206 11.60 3.29 -13.25
C ASP A 206 10.79 4.43 -13.90
N PRO A 207 10.31 5.42 -13.15
CA PRO A 207 9.49 6.51 -13.69
C PRO A 207 10.25 7.45 -14.65
N ARG A 208 11.57 7.28 -14.78
CA ARG A 208 12.43 8.07 -15.70
C ARG A 208 12.54 7.43 -17.07
N THR A 209 12.12 6.18 -17.22
CA THR A 209 12.25 5.41 -18.45
C THR A 209 10.90 4.83 -18.85
N ASP A 210 10.68 4.63 -20.14
CA ASP A 210 9.46 4.02 -20.64
C ASP A 210 9.58 2.49 -20.57
N GLY A 211 8.97 1.89 -19.54
CA GLY A 211 8.83 0.45 -19.39
C GLY A 211 10.07 -0.31 -18.89
N ALA A 212 11.14 0.38 -18.47
CA ALA A 212 12.26 -0.29 -17.82
C ALA A 212 11.99 -0.49 -16.32
N ALA A 213 12.39 -1.64 -15.78
CA ALA A 213 12.32 -1.89 -14.36
C ALA A 213 13.56 -1.30 -13.66
N LEU A 214 13.33 -0.55 -12.57
CA LEU A 214 14.37 -0.10 -11.65
C LEU A 214 15.01 -1.29 -10.93
N ALA A 215 14.18 -2.25 -10.53
CA ALA A 215 14.58 -3.47 -9.83
C ALA A 215 13.48 -4.53 -9.92
N VAL A 216 13.79 -5.77 -9.55
CA VAL A 216 12.81 -6.84 -9.36
C VAL A 216 12.91 -7.37 -7.93
N LEU A 217 11.81 -7.35 -7.20
CA LEU A 217 11.70 -7.94 -5.87
C LEU A 217 11.30 -9.40 -5.97
N HIS A 218 11.97 -10.26 -5.24
CA HIS A 218 11.65 -11.67 -5.08
C HIS A 218 10.99 -11.91 -3.72
N LEU A 219 9.67 -12.01 -3.70
CA LEU A 219 8.87 -12.25 -2.50
C LEU A 219 8.67 -13.76 -2.33
N ALA A 220 9.53 -14.37 -1.53
CA ALA A 220 9.57 -15.82 -1.35
C ALA A 220 9.06 -16.24 0.04
N ALA A 221 8.60 -17.50 0.16
CA ALA A 221 8.38 -18.17 1.43
C ALA A 221 9.36 -19.35 1.58
N PRO A 222 9.96 -19.56 2.77
CA PRO A 222 10.83 -20.70 3.05
C PRO A 222 10.09 -22.03 2.80
N ARG A 223 10.80 -23.05 2.31
CA ARG A 223 10.18 -24.35 1.95
C ARG A 223 9.64 -25.12 3.16
N ASP A 224 10.29 -25.01 4.28
CA ASP A 224 10.00 -25.66 5.55
C ASP A 224 9.19 -24.77 6.50
N GLY A 225 8.75 -23.61 6.01
CA GLY A 225 8.00 -22.60 6.76
C GLY A 225 6.49 -22.66 6.50
N GLN A 226 5.82 -21.63 7.01
CA GLN A 226 4.43 -21.33 6.67
C GLN A 226 4.35 -20.37 5.47
N ALA A 227 3.15 -20.21 4.91
CA ALA A 227 2.91 -19.18 3.91
C ALA A 227 3.22 -17.79 4.49
N VAL A 228 3.93 -16.97 3.70
CA VAL A 228 4.32 -15.61 4.09
C VAL A 228 3.41 -14.60 3.42
N ARG A 229 3.05 -13.56 4.17
CA ARG A 229 2.37 -12.37 3.63
C ARG A 229 3.36 -11.24 3.41
N TRP A 230 3.17 -10.57 2.27
CA TRP A 230 3.91 -9.38 1.91
C TRP A 230 2.93 -8.29 1.46
N GLY A 231 3.25 -7.06 1.75
CA GLY A 231 2.68 -5.88 1.13
C GLY A 231 3.77 -5.15 0.38
N VAL A 232 3.50 -4.67 -0.81
CA VAL A 232 4.38 -3.78 -1.56
C VAL A 232 3.56 -2.60 -2.02
N ALA A 233 4.06 -1.40 -1.85
CA ALA A 233 3.42 -0.22 -2.37
C ALA A 233 4.45 0.82 -2.82
N THR A 234 4.07 1.59 -3.83
CA THR A 234 4.91 2.63 -4.38
C THR A 234 4.16 3.95 -4.39
N SER A 235 4.77 4.98 -3.79
CA SER A 235 4.31 6.36 -3.89
C SER A 235 5.34 7.21 -4.62
N GLY A 236 4.88 8.23 -5.36
CA GLY A 236 5.79 9.07 -6.11
C GLY A 236 5.19 10.40 -6.53
N THR A 237 6.06 11.31 -6.92
CA THR A 237 5.70 12.65 -7.40
C THR A 237 5.54 12.72 -8.92
N SER A 238 5.86 11.63 -9.65
CA SER A 238 5.79 11.57 -11.13
C SER A 238 4.39 11.35 -11.68
N VAL A 239 3.47 10.75 -10.90
CA VAL A 239 2.08 10.49 -11.28
C VAL A 239 1.14 11.50 -10.63
N HIS A 240 -0.07 11.68 -11.20
CA HIS A 240 -1.06 12.65 -10.71
C HIS A 240 -0.47 14.04 -10.51
N ARG A 241 0.18 14.56 -11.56
CA ARG A 241 0.74 15.92 -11.61
C ARG A 241 -0.19 16.84 -12.40
N TRP A 242 -0.27 18.09 -11.97
CA TRP A 242 -0.96 19.15 -12.72
C TRP A 242 -0.22 20.47 -12.60
N ARG A 243 -0.48 21.37 -13.53
CA ARG A 243 0.09 22.72 -13.52
C ARG A 243 -0.94 23.70 -12.99
N HIS A 244 -0.47 24.57 -12.07
CA HIS A 244 -1.20 25.76 -11.66
C HIS A 244 -0.24 26.95 -11.82
N GLY A 245 -0.45 27.75 -12.87
CA GLY A 245 0.53 28.76 -13.29
C GLY A 245 1.86 28.10 -13.69
N ASP A 246 2.95 28.60 -13.19
CA ASP A 246 4.31 28.07 -13.43
C ASP A 246 4.70 26.91 -12.50
N LEU A 247 3.88 26.62 -11.48
CA LEU A 247 4.16 25.57 -10.53
C LEU A 247 3.58 24.23 -10.97
N VAL A 248 4.38 23.18 -10.81
CA VAL A 248 3.93 21.79 -10.97
C VAL A 248 3.59 21.25 -9.59
N HIS A 249 2.35 20.86 -9.41
CA HIS A 249 1.85 20.25 -8.19
C HIS A 249 1.69 18.74 -8.39
N HIS A 250 1.71 18.01 -7.30
CA HIS A 250 1.38 16.59 -7.24
C HIS A 250 0.43 16.31 -6.07
N HIS A 251 -0.09 15.10 -6.06
CA HIS A 251 -1.18 14.70 -5.18
C HIS A 251 -0.80 14.44 -3.70
N LEU A 252 0.47 14.39 -3.37
CA LEU A 252 0.93 14.11 -2.01
C LEU A 252 0.96 15.41 -1.20
N ILE A 253 0.02 15.53 -0.28
CA ILE A 253 -0.09 16.71 0.60
C ILE A 253 0.73 16.49 1.86
N ASP A 254 1.56 17.46 2.20
CA ASP A 254 2.26 17.53 3.49
C ASP A 254 1.30 18.06 4.56
N PRO A 255 0.96 17.25 5.59
CA PRO A 255 0.06 17.67 6.65
C PRO A 255 0.54 18.89 7.43
N ARG A 256 1.86 19.12 7.47
CA ARG A 256 2.51 20.23 8.20
C ARG A 256 2.25 21.57 7.54
N THR A 257 2.11 21.57 6.21
CA THR A 257 1.92 22.79 5.40
C THR A 257 0.54 22.89 4.78
N SER A 258 -0.23 21.79 4.74
CA SER A 258 -1.49 21.66 3.99
C SER A 258 -1.34 21.96 2.48
N ALA A 259 -0.17 21.75 1.92
CA ALA A 259 0.19 21.95 0.51
C ALA A 259 0.90 20.72 -0.05
N PRO A 260 1.04 20.60 -1.39
CA PRO A 260 1.87 19.57 -1.97
C PRO A 260 3.27 19.54 -1.35
N ALA A 261 3.76 18.34 -1.00
CA ALA A 261 5.05 18.19 -0.35
C ALA A 261 6.19 18.70 -1.25
N ILE A 262 7.14 19.41 -0.64
CA ILE A 262 8.40 19.76 -1.28
C ILE A 262 9.40 18.69 -0.88
N THR A 263 9.87 17.89 -1.83
CA THR A 263 10.67 16.71 -1.58
C THR A 263 11.68 16.48 -2.70
N ASP A 264 12.78 15.87 -2.38
CA ASP A 264 13.79 15.37 -3.32
C ASP A 264 13.49 13.94 -3.81
N VAL A 265 12.40 13.32 -3.33
CA VAL A 265 12.03 11.95 -3.66
C VAL A 265 11.10 11.94 -4.87
N VAL A 266 11.53 11.26 -5.93
CA VAL A 266 10.70 10.99 -7.12
C VAL A 266 9.76 9.82 -6.86
N GLN A 267 10.27 8.76 -6.23
CA GLN A 267 9.54 7.51 -5.97
C GLN A 267 10.08 6.83 -4.71
N ALA A 268 9.19 6.28 -3.90
CA ALA A 268 9.51 5.40 -2.80
C ALA A 268 8.69 4.13 -2.87
N THR A 269 9.35 2.98 -2.86
CA THR A 269 8.71 1.65 -2.74
C THR A 269 9.02 1.07 -1.38
N VAL A 270 8.01 0.56 -0.70
CA VAL A 270 8.13 -0.04 0.63
C VAL A 270 7.56 -1.44 0.65
N VAL A 271 8.25 -2.36 1.34
CA VAL A 271 7.84 -3.75 1.56
C VAL A 271 7.58 -3.98 3.04
N CYS A 272 6.36 -4.40 3.35
CA CYS A 272 5.91 -4.75 4.71
C CYS A 272 5.15 -6.09 4.70
N GLY A 273 4.56 -6.49 5.84
CA GLY A 273 3.64 -7.63 5.93
C GLY A 273 2.19 -7.32 5.47
N SER A 274 1.89 -6.10 5.05
CA SER A 274 0.55 -5.60 4.70
C SER A 274 0.65 -4.51 3.64
N ALA A 275 -0.22 -4.54 2.63
CA ALA A 275 -0.28 -3.55 1.57
C ALA A 275 -0.65 -2.15 2.11
N LEU A 276 -1.61 -2.09 3.03
CA LEU A 276 -2.00 -0.85 3.71
C LEU A 276 -0.80 -0.16 4.39
N ARG A 277 -0.02 -0.93 5.14
CA ARG A 277 1.16 -0.41 5.84
C ARG A 277 2.22 0.07 4.85
N SER A 278 2.44 -0.70 3.77
CA SER A 278 3.37 -0.32 2.71
C SER A 278 2.94 0.97 2.01
N GLU A 279 1.63 1.13 1.69
CA GLU A 279 1.07 2.34 1.08
C GLU A 279 1.29 3.58 1.95
N ALA A 280 0.96 3.48 3.25
CA ALA A 280 1.14 4.58 4.19
C ALA A 280 2.62 4.96 4.35
N LEU A 281 3.52 3.98 4.51
CA LEU A 281 4.94 4.23 4.71
C LEU A 281 5.66 4.69 3.43
N ALA A 282 5.25 4.22 2.25
CA ALA A 282 5.76 4.74 0.98
C ALA A 282 5.43 6.23 0.81
N LYS A 283 4.19 6.63 1.12
CA LYS A 283 3.76 8.02 1.15
C LYS A 283 4.54 8.85 2.19
N THR A 284 4.74 8.29 3.38
CA THR A 284 5.56 8.89 4.44
C THR A 284 6.97 9.21 3.95
N ALA A 285 7.62 8.27 3.28
CA ALA A 285 8.98 8.44 2.78
C ALA A 285 9.08 9.57 1.74
N VAL A 286 8.10 9.67 0.84
CA VAL A 286 8.08 10.76 -0.15
C VAL A 286 7.89 12.11 0.54
N ILE A 287 6.94 12.24 1.48
CA ILE A 287 6.65 13.52 2.16
C ILE A 287 7.81 13.95 3.07
N ALA A 288 8.50 12.99 3.70
CA ALA A 288 9.63 13.29 4.59
C ALA A 288 10.91 13.70 3.85
N GLY A 289 11.05 13.34 2.58
CA GLY A 289 12.31 13.45 1.82
C GLY A 289 13.22 12.26 2.01
N SER A 290 14.27 12.16 1.18
CA SER A 290 15.08 10.94 1.09
C SER A 290 15.80 10.57 2.40
N VAL A 291 16.36 11.55 3.11
CA VAL A 291 17.14 11.32 4.35
C VAL A 291 16.21 10.92 5.51
N ASP A 292 15.22 11.78 5.82
CA ASP A 292 14.29 11.53 6.92
C ASP A 292 13.37 10.36 6.62
N GLY A 293 12.98 10.18 5.36
CA GLY A 293 12.18 9.04 4.89
C GLY A 293 12.87 7.72 5.14
N MET A 294 14.14 7.58 4.75
CA MET A 294 14.91 6.35 5.03
C MET A 294 15.03 6.08 6.52
N ALA A 295 15.31 7.10 7.33
CA ALA A 295 15.40 6.97 8.79
C ALA A 295 14.05 6.57 9.42
N LEU A 296 12.92 7.09 8.92
CA LEU A 296 11.58 6.72 9.35
C LEU A 296 11.27 5.26 9.00
N LEU A 297 11.60 4.82 7.78
CA LEU A 297 11.37 3.44 7.34
C LEU A 297 12.22 2.42 8.12
N GLU A 298 13.47 2.77 8.44
CA GLU A 298 14.33 1.94 9.27
C GLU A 298 13.75 1.77 10.69
N ARG A 299 13.34 2.88 11.33
CA ARG A 299 12.68 2.84 12.65
C ARG A 299 11.36 2.08 12.63
N ALA A 300 10.59 2.16 11.55
CA ALA A 300 9.35 1.40 11.37
C ALA A 300 9.59 -0.11 11.18
N GLY A 301 10.84 -0.54 10.96
CA GLY A 301 11.20 -1.95 10.81
C GLY A 301 10.56 -2.58 9.58
N VAL A 302 10.55 -1.88 8.45
CA VAL A 302 10.05 -2.41 7.18
C VAL A 302 10.92 -3.56 6.68
N GLN A 303 10.36 -4.46 5.89
CA GLN A 303 11.09 -5.61 5.33
C GLN A 303 11.96 -5.23 4.13
N GLY A 304 11.69 -4.10 3.49
CA GLY A 304 12.49 -3.53 2.42
C GLY A 304 12.00 -2.14 2.05
N ALA A 305 12.89 -1.34 1.50
CA ALA A 305 12.56 -0.04 0.93
C ALA A 305 13.56 0.37 -0.14
N VAL A 306 13.05 1.01 -1.19
CA VAL A 306 13.84 1.64 -2.26
C VAL A 306 13.32 3.06 -2.47
N ILE A 307 14.21 4.03 -2.46
CA ILE A 307 13.90 5.45 -2.75
C ILE A 307 14.72 5.87 -3.97
N LEU A 308 14.04 6.48 -4.94
CA LEU A 308 14.64 7.14 -6.09
C LEU A 308 14.57 8.65 -5.90
N THR A 309 15.71 9.34 -5.98
CA THR A 309 15.78 10.79 -5.80
C THR A 309 15.75 11.54 -7.13
N GLU A 310 15.46 12.85 -7.09
CA GLU A 310 15.52 13.74 -8.26
C GLU A 310 16.93 13.83 -8.88
N ARG A 311 17.98 13.55 -8.10
CA ARG A 311 19.36 13.47 -8.59
C ARG A 311 19.67 12.15 -9.29
N GLY A 312 18.70 11.23 -9.34
CA GLY A 312 18.86 9.90 -9.94
C GLY A 312 19.53 8.88 -9.03
N GLU A 313 19.75 9.20 -7.76
CA GLU A 313 20.30 8.27 -6.78
C GLU A 313 19.22 7.26 -6.37
N THR A 314 19.61 6.00 -6.26
CA THR A 314 18.77 4.92 -5.74
C THR A 314 19.28 4.52 -4.35
N LEU A 315 18.50 4.81 -3.33
CA LEU A 315 18.78 4.45 -1.94
C LEU A 315 17.97 3.22 -1.57
N ALA A 316 18.57 2.28 -0.85
CA ALA A 316 17.88 1.08 -0.37
C ALA A 316 18.30 0.75 1.06
N LEU A 317 17.34 0.25 1.87
CA LEU A 317 17.68 -0.31 3.17
C LEU A 317 18.47 -1.62 3.00
N PRO A 318 19.41 -1.95 3.90
CA PRO A 318 20.23 -3.15 3.78
C PRO A 318 19.44 -4.45 3.61
N GLN A 319 18.31 -4.60 4.32
CA GLN A 319 17.45 -5.78 4.22
C GLN A 319 16.76 -5.91 2.85
N THR A 320 16.63 -4.83 2.09
CA THR A 320 16.08 -4.86 0.72
C THR A 320 16.93 -5.73 -0.21
N LEU A 321 18.25 -5.77 0.02
CA LEU A 321 19.18 -6.56 -0.83
C LEU A 321 18.83 -8.05 -0.85
N ALA A 322 18.25 -8.57 0.25
CA ALA A 322 17.79 -9.96 0.31
C ALA A 322 16.53 -10.22 -0.53
N LEU A 323 15.81 -9.18 -0.93
CA LEU A 323 14.61 -9.25 -1.75
C LEU A 323 14.90 -8.96 -3.23
N LEU A 324 16.05 -8.39 -3.57
CA LEU A 324 16.39 -8.09 -4.97
C LEU A 324 16.78 -9.36 -5.72
N ALA A 325 16.35 -9.47 -6.97
CA ALA A 325 16.82 -10.50 -7.88
C ALA A 325 18.32 -10.31 -8.14
N ALA A 326 19.07 -11.42 -8.05
CA ALA A 326 20.50 -11.44 -8.37
C ALA A 326 20.72 -11.37 -9.90
#